data_9c02dbf069b24bcd18296704d3fcfe1b
#
_entry.id   9c02dbf069b24bcd18296704d3fcfe1b
#
_cell.length_a   1.000
_cell.length_b   1.000
_cell.length_c   1.000
_cell.angle_alpha   90.00
_cell.angle_beta   90.00
_cell.angle_gamma   90.00
#
_symmetry.space_group_name_H-M   'P 1'
#
loop_
_entity.id
_entity.type
_entity.pdbx_description
1 polymer ?
#
loop_
_entity_poly.entity_id
_entity_poly.type
_entity_poly.pdbx_seq_one_letter_code
_entity_poly.pdbx_strand_id
1 'polypeptide(L)'
;MSEYNQERLTQDVVDAFAKTPDPRLREIMTALVKHVHAFAREVDLKPEEWLAGLQFLTRTGQISTEKRPEFILLSDTLGLSMMVVSLAQARASGKSTGATPATEATVEGPFYWAGAPELPLGSDIGEGVPGEPTLYMGRVTDCDGKPLAGALLDVWSGDGEGKYDVQLSAEPTMKARGRFRTDAEGRYWFWSIRPTSVSYTHLTLPTN
;
A
#
# COMPACT_ATOMS: atom_id res chain seq x y z
N MET A 1 41.56 -21.10 -17.32
CA MET A 1 40.11 -20.92 -17.09
C MET A 1 39.96 -19.76 -16.10
N SER A 2 39.36 -18.67 -16.49
CA SER A 2 39.17 -17.53 -15.59
C SER A 2 38.24 -17.98 -14.47
N GLU A 3 38.74 -17.93 -13.24
CA GLU A 3 37.92 -18.17 -12.05
C GLU A 3 36.72 -17.22 -12.10
N TYR A 4 35.53 -17.77 -12.12
CA TYR A 4 34.29 -16.98 -12.20
C TYR A 4 34.13 -16.29 -10.83
N ASN A 5 34.58 -15.03 -10.74
CA ASN A 5 34.54 -14.27 -9.50
C ASN A 5 33.16 -13.60 -9.38
N GLN A 6 32.34 -14.06 -8.44
CA GLN A 6 31.01 -13.57 -8.17
C GLN A 6 30.97 -12.06 -7.79
N GLU A 7 32.01 -11.56 -7.13
CA GLU A 7 32.14 -10.15 -6.80
C GLU A 7 32.37 -9.31 -8.03
N ARG A 8 33.22 -9.78 -8.93
CA ARG A 8 33.48 -9.15 -10.22
C ARG A 8 32.22 -9.09 -11.07
N LEU A 9 31.42 -10.16 -11.12
CA LEU A 9 30.13 -10.16 -11.81
C LEU A 9 29.21 -9.06 -11.26
N THR A 10 29.13 -8.92 -9.95
CA THR A 10 28.33 -7.86 -9.33
C THR A 10 28.80 -6.47 -9.75
N GLN A 11 30.12 -6.25 -9.77
CA GLN A 11 30.70 -4.96 -10.17
C GLN A 11 30.47 -4.68 -11.64
N ASP A 12 30.66 -5.65 -12.52
CA ASP A 12 30.44 -5.49 -13.97
C ASP A 12 29.00 -5.08 -14.29
N VAL A 13 28.01 -5.66 -13.57
CA VAL A 13 26.59 -5.27 -13.72
C VAL A 13 26.34 -3.85 -13.17
N VAL A 14 26.90 -3.50 -12.03
CA VAL A 14 26.79 -2.15 -11.45
C VAL A 14 27.41 -1.12 -12.41
N ASP A 15 28.55 -1.41 -13.00
CA ASP A 15 29.22 -0.51 -13.95
C ASP A 15 28.40 -0.31 -15.24
N ALA A 16 27.66 -1.33 -15.66
CA ALA A 16 26.73 -1.20 -16.78
C ALA A 16 25.62 -0.15 -16.49
N PHE A 17 25.11 -0.11 -15.25
CA PHE A 17 24.12 0.90 -14.82
C PHE A 17 24.71 2.29 -14.63
N ALA A 18 26.04 2.44 -14.51
CA ALA A 18 26.68 3.76 -14.43
C ALA A 18 26.38 4.66 -15.64
N LYS A 19 26.01 4.07 -16.77
CA LYS A 19 25.59 4.78 -18.01
C LYS A 19 24.14 5.27 -17.99
N THR A 20 23.34 4.93 -16.99
CA THR A 20 21.95 5.39 -16.88
C THR A 20 21.92 6.91 -16.68
N PRO A 21 21.23 7.67 -17.56
CA PRO A 21 21.27 9.14 -17.50
C PRO A 21 20.65 9.71 -16.22
N ASP A 22 19.55 9.12 -15.74
CA ASP A 22 18.88 9.54 -14.51
C ASP A 22 19.72 9.12 -13.29
N PRO A 23 20.22 10.08 -12.48
CA PRO A 23 21.05 9.79 -11.31
C PRO A 23 20.30 8.97 -10.23
N ARG A 24 19.01 9.25 -10.05
CA ARG A 24 18.21 8.56 -9.05
C ARG A 24 17.92 7.11 -9.44
N LEU A 25 17.55 6.89 -10.71
CA LEU A 25 17.35 5.54 -11.24
C LEU A 25 18.67 4.74 -11.16
N ARG A 26 19.79 5.34 -11.49
CA ARG A 26 21.12 4.72 -11.38
C ARG A 26 21.42 4.29 -9.93
N GLU A 27 21.15 5.16 -8.95
CA GLU A 27 21.33 4.82 -7.54
C GLU A 27 20.46 3.63 -7.13
N ILE A 28 19.17 3.65 -7.49
CA ILE A 28 18.22 2.57 -7.19
C ILE A 28 18.67 1.25 -7.81
N MET A 29 19.00 1.25 -9.10
CA MET A 29 19.42 0.03 -9.80
C MET A 29 20.74 -0.53 -9.28
N THR A 30 21.68 0.34 -8.94
CA THR A 30 22.95 -0.07 -8.32
C THR A 30 22.70 -0.77 -6.97
N ALA A 31 21.86 -0.20 -6.12
CA ALA A 31 21.50 -0.79 -4.83
C ALA A 31 20.77 -2.13 -5.02
N LEU A 32 19.76 -2.15 -5.92
CA LEU A 32 18.99 -3.37 -6.23
C LEU A 32 19.90 -4.53 -6.65
N VAL A 33 20.82 -4.31 -7.61
CA VAL A 33 21.74 -5.33 -8.08
C VAL A 33 22.60 -5.88 -6.95
N LYS A 34 23.16 -4.99 -6.12
CA LYS A 34 23.99 -5.39 -4.98
C LYS A 34 23.22 -6.28 -4.00
N HIS A 35 21.99 -5.90 -3.65
CA HIS A 35 21.18 -6.65 -2.70
C HIS A 35 20.64 -7.97 -3.27
N VAL A 36 20.23 -8.01 -4.54
CA VAL A 36 19.80 -9.25 -5.20
C VAL A 36 20.96 -10.25 -5.32
N HIS A 37 22.15 -9.79 -5.68
CA HIS A 37 23.32 -10.67 -5.73
C HIS A 37 23.77 -11.11 -4.34
N ALA A 38 23.68 -10.24 -3.34
CA ALA A 38 23.95 -10.60 -1.94
C ALA A 38 22.97 -11.66 -1.44
N PHE A 39 21.67 -11.46 -1.67
CA PHE A 39 20.64 -12.44 -1.36
C PHE A 39 20.93 -13.81 -1.99
N ALA A 40 21.21 -13.85 -3.30
CA ALA A 40 21.48 -15.10 -3.98
C ALA A 40 22.68 -15.87 -3.38
N ARG A 41 23.73 -15.16 -2.95
CA ARG A 41 24.87 -15.74 -2.25
C ARG A 41 24.54 -16.19 -0.82
N GLU A 42 23.78 -15.37 -0.09
CA GLU A 42 23.42 -15.63 1.30
C GLU A 42 22.62 -16.93 1.47
N VAL A 43 21.64 -17.15 0.56
CA VAL A 43 20.81 -18.35 0.60
C VAL A 43 21.37 -19.53 -0.23
N ASP A 44 22.52 -19.35 -0.88
CA ASP A 44 23.10 -20.34 -1.84
C ASP A 44 22.04 -20.79 -2.86
N LEU A 45 21.40 -19.79 -3.51
CA LEU A 45 20.23 -19.98 -4.40
C LEU A 45 20.52 -20.98 -5.52
N LYS A 46 19.72 -22.04 -5.59
CA LYS A 46 19.86 -23.10 -6.59
C LYS A 46 19.15 -22.73 -7.90
N PRO A 47 19.60 -23.28 -9.05
CA PRO A 47 18.99 -22.98 -10.36
C PRO A 47 17.49 -23.28 -10.44
N GLU A 48 17.03 -24.37 -9.82
CA GLU A 48 15.64 -24.77 -9.76
C GLU A 48 14.78 -23.80 -8.90
N GLU A 49 15.32 -23.31 -7.79
CA GLU A 49 14.67 -22.33 -6.92
C GLU A 49 14.56 -20.96 -7.63
N TRP A 50 15.64 -20.54 -8.29
CA TRP A 50 15.65 -19.35 -9.14
C TRP A 50 14.58 -19.43 -10.24
N LEU A 51 14.52 -20.57 -10.95
CA LEU A 51 13.51 -20.78 -12.01
C LEU A 51 12.08 -20.77 -11.45
N ALA A 52 11.85 -21.39 -10.29
CA ALA A 52 10.55 -21.36 -9.61
C ALA A 52 10.15 -19.92 -9.24
N GLY A 53 11.08 -19.11 -8.74
CA GLY A 53 10.88 -17.68 -8.46
C GLY A 53 10.49 -16.89 -9.72
N LEU A 54 11.19 -17.10 -10.83
CA LEU A 54 10.84 -16.46 -12.11
C LEU A 54 9.45 -16.86 -12.62
N GLN A 55 9.11 -18.14 -12.51
CA GLN A 55 7.78 -18.63 -12.89
C GLN A 55 6.68 -18.03 -12.00
N PHE A 56 6.92 -17.88 -10.70
CA PHE A 56 6.01 -17.22 -9.78
C PHE A 56 5.78 -15.75 -10.18
N LEU A 57 6.84 -14.98 -10.41
CA LEU A 57 6.74 -13.58 -10.85
C LEU A 57 6.02 -13.45 -12.19
N THR A 58 6.30 -14.37 -13.14
CA THR A 58 5.62 -14.41 -14.43
C THR A 58 4.12 -14.63 -14.26
N ARG A 59 3.70 -15.60 -13.43
CA ARG A 59 2.27 -15.83 -13.14
C ARG A 59 1.63 -14.64 -12.45
N THR A 60 2.31 -14.01 -11.49
CA THR A 60 1.83 -12.79 -10.83
C THR A 60 1.52 -11.68 -11.84
N GLY A 61 2.41 -11.49 -12.83
CA GLY A 61 2.17 -10.54 -13.93
C GLY A 61 0.99 -10.93 -14.82
N GLN A 62 0.87 -12.20 -15.17
CA GLN A 62 -0.19 -12.71 -16.06
C GLN A 62 -1.60 -12.59 -15.46
N ILE A 63 -1.74 -12.72 -14.14
CA ILE A 63 -3.04 -12.60 -13.44
C ILE A 63 -3.34 -11.18 -12.99
N SER A 64 -2.39 -10.24 -13.12
CA SER A 64 -2.60 -8.83 -12.80
C SER A 64 -3.53 -8.18 -13.82
N THR A 65 -4.42 -7.32 -13.32
CA THR A 65 -5.31 -6.48 -14.13
C THR A 65 -5.23 -5.04 -13.63
N GLU A 66 -5.78 -4.09 -14.40
CA GLU A 66 -5.87 -2.68 -13.95
C GLU A 66 -6.64 -2.54 -12.63
N LYS A 67 -7.66 -3.38 -12.43
CA LYS A 67 -8.49 -3.41 -11.21
C LYS A 67 -7.84 -4.18 -10.06
N ARG A 68 -6.90 -5.08 -10.36
CA ARG A 68 -6.25 -5.95 -9.38
C ARG A 68 -4.78 -6.14 -9.72
N PRO A 69 -3.91 -5.21 -9.31
CA PRO A 69 -2.47 -5.29 -9.55
C PRO A 69 -1.81 -6.24 -8.52
N GLU A 70 -1.62 -7.50 -8.88
CA GLU A 70 -1.10 -8.53 -7.97
C GLU A 70 0.34 -8.27 -7.49
N PHE A 71 1.12 -7.46 -8.20
CA PHE A 71 2.43 -7.03 -7.71
C PHE A 71 2.34 -6.09 -6.49
N ILE A 72 1.26 -5.32 -6.34
CA ILE A 72 1.03 -4.55 -5.10
C ILE A 72 0.80 -5.51 -3.95
N LEU A 73 -0.04 -6.54 -4.14
CA LEU A 73 -0.28 -7.56 -3.13
C LEU A 73 1.01 -8.31 -2.75
N LEU A 74 1.86 -8.64 -3.73
CA LEU A 74 3.16 -9.24 -3.47
C LEU A 74 4.06 -8.31 -2.65
N SER A 75 4.08 -7.02 -2.98
CA SER A 75 4.81 -6.00 -2.23
C SER A 75 4.32 -5.89 -0.78
N ASP A 76 3.01 -5.94 -0.57
CA ASP A 76 2.39 -5.94 0.77
C ASP A 76 2.80 -7.18 1.57
N THR A 77 2.72 -8.36 0.96
CA THR A 77 3.11 -9.64 1.58
C THR A 77 4.59 -9.66 1.97
N LEU A 78 5.45 -9.06 1.17
CA LEU A 78 6.88 -8.92 1.46
C LEU A 78 7.19 -7.77 2.44
N GLY A 79 6.18 -6.99 2.86
CA GLY A 79 6.34 -5.84 3.75
C GLY A 79 7.00 -4.63 3.09
N LEU A 80 7.27 -4.67 1.77
CA LEU A 80 7.95 -3.58 1.07
C LEU A 80 7.09 -2.32 1.00
N SER A 81 5.79 -2.45 0.80
CA SER A 81 4.86 -1.33 0.82
C SER A 81 4.89 -0.60 2.16
N MET A 82 4.82 -1.34 3.28
CA MET A 82 4.93 -0.76 4.62
C MET A 82 6.28 -0.12 4.88
N MET A 83 7.37 -0.70 4.39
CA MET A 83 8.70 -0.10 4.50
C MET A 83 8.77 1.25 3.79
N VAL A 84 8.21 1.35 2.58
CA VAL A 84 8.16 2.61 1.81
C VAL A 84 7.32 3.67 2.52
N VAL A 85 6.15 3.28 3.06
CA VAL A 85 5.29 4.16 3.86
C VAL A 85 6.03 4.66 5.12
N SER A 86 6.68 3.76 5.86
CA SER A 86 7.47 4.10 7.05
C SER A 86 8.61 5.08 6.73
N LEU A 87 9.33 4.87 5.63
CA LEU A 87 10.38 5.78 5.18
C LEU A 87 9.83 7.16 4.79
N ALA A 88 8.64 7.21 4.18
CA ALA A 88 7.97 8.45 3.84
C ALA A 88 7.55 9.23 5.10
N GLN A 89 6.97 8.53 6.07
CA GLN A 89 6.57 9.11 7.35
C GLN A 89 7.77 9.61 8.16
N ALA A 90 8.86 8.86 8.22
CA ALA A 90 10.09 9.30 8.89
C ALA A 90 10.65 10.60 8.26
N ARG A 91 10.60 10.71 6.92
CA ARG A 91 11.01 11.94 6.22
C ARG A 91 10.07 13.12 6.53
N ALA A 92 8.76 12.87 6.64
CA ALA A 92 7.79 13.90 6.98
C ALA A 92 7.93 14.35 8.44
N SER A 93 8.06 13.40 9.37
CA SER A 93 8.24 13.67 10.80
C SER A 93 9.55 14.40 11.11
N GLY A 94 10.64 14.09 10.42
CA GLY A 94 11.92 14.78 10.57
C GLY A 94 11.90 16.24 10.09
N LYS A 95 10.86 16.66 9.36
CA LYS A 95 10.63 18.04 8.92
C LYS A 95 9.61 18.79 9.79
N SER A 96 8.88 18.07 10.64
CA SER A 96 7.85 18.66 11.51
C SER A 96 8.53 19.25 12.74
N THR A 97 8.27 20.53 12.99
CA THR A 97 8.65 21.24 14.23
C THR A 97 7.49 21.29 15.22
N GLY A 98 6.35 20.67 14.90
CA GLY A 98 5.15 20.69 15.72
C GLY A 98 5.26 19.86 16.99
N ALA A 99 4.51 20.25 18.02
CA ALA A 99 4.50 19.58 19.34
C ALA A 99 3.81 18.21 19.33
N THR A 100 3.00 17.92 18.32
CA THR A 100 2.23 16.67 18.20
C THR A 100 2.72 15.89 16.98
N PRO A 101 3.07 14.58 17.13
CA PRO A 101 3.42 13.77 15.98
C PRO A 101 2.22 13.61 15.05
N ALA A 102 2.50 13.51 13.74
CA ALA A 102 1.46 13.14 12.78
C ALA A 102 0.93 11.73 13.06
N THR A 103 -0.35 11.51 12.74
CA THR A 103 -0.95 10.16 12.77
C THR A 103 -0.12 9.21 11.92
N GLU A 104 0.10 7.99 12.41
CA GLU A 104 0.85 6.98 11.71
C GLU A 104 0.21 6.65 10.35
N ALA A 105 1.05 6.59 9.32
CA ALA A 105 0.62 6.21 7.98
C ALA A 105 0.59 4.68 7.83
N THR A 106 -0.31 4.21 6.98
CA THR A 106 -0.39 2.81 6.58
C THR A 106 -0.58 2.70 5.06
N VAL A 107 -0.56 1.49 4.52
CA VAL A 107 -0.94 1.24 3.13
C VAL A 107 -2.44 1.39 2.94
N GLU A 108 -2.88 1.78 1.75
CA GLU A 108 -4.31 1.90 1.41
C GLU A 108 -5.00 0.53 1.38
N GLY A 109 -4.25 -0.53 1.11
CA GLY A 109 -4.76 -1.88 0.98
C GLY A 109 -5.36 -2.18 -0.40
N PRO A 110 -5.66 -3.47 -0.70
CA PRO A 110 -6.06 -3.91 -2.04
C PRO A 110 -7.51 -3.56 -2.39
N PHE A 111 -8.29 -3.06 -1.44
CA PHE A 111 -9.71 -2.73 -1.63
C PHE A 111 -9.97 -1.23 -1.74
N TYR A 112 -8.91 -0.41 -1.76
CA TYR A 112 -9.05 0.98 -2.13
C TYR A 112 -9.52 1.10 -3.59
N TRP A 113 -10.46 2.01 -3.81
CA TRP A 113 -10.97 2.32 -5.14
C TRP A 113 -11.17 3.82 -5.27
N ALA A 114 -10.47 4.43 -6.21
CA ALA A 114 -10.59 5.84 -6.45
C ALA A 114 -11.98 6.22 -7.01
N GLY A 115 -12.43 7.44 -6.70
CA GLY A 115 -13.66 7.98 -7.27
C GLY A 115 -14.91 7.79 -6.43
N ALA A 116 -14.76 7.48 -5.13
CA ALA A 116 -15.89 7.53 -4.20
C ALA A 116 -16.59 8.90 -4.25
N PRO A 117 -17.91 8.96 -4.09
CA PRO A 117 -18.67 10.21 -4.16
C PRO A 117 -18.25 11.16 -3.03
N GLU A 118 -18.14 12.45 -3.33
CA GLU A 118 -17.98 13.49 -2.31
C GLU A 118 -19.35 13.84 -1.74
N LEU A 119 -19.52 13.69 -0.43
CA LEU A 119 -20.77 13.77 0.28
C LEU A 119 -20.74 14.86 1.35
N PRO A 120 -21.89 15.46 1.69
CA PRO A 120 -22.00 16.35 2.84
C PRO A 120 -21.67 15.65 4.15
N LEU A 121 -21.14 16.42 5.13
CA LEU A 121 -20.95 15.93 6.49
C LEU A 121 -22.29 15.45 7.07
N GLY A 122 -22.26 14.32 7.79
CA GLY A 122 -23.46 13.68 8.34
C GLY A 122 -24.15 12.69 7.42
N SER A 123 -23.70 12.54 6.16
CA SER A 123 -24.24 11.51 5.26
C SER A 123 -23.99 10.10 5.78
N ASP A 124 -24.86 9.17 5.39
CA ASP A 124 -24.73 7.75 5.69
C ASP A 124 -24.22 7.00 4.46
N ILE A 125 -22.99 6.48 4.55
CA ILE A 125 -22.38 5.62 3.52
C ILE A 125 -22.65 4.13 3.79
N GLY A 126 -23.20 3.79 4.95
CA GLY A 126 -23.57 2.44 5.36
C GLY A 126 -25.00 2.05 5.02
N GLU A 127 -25.78 2.91 4.36
CA GLU A 127 -27.18 2.61 4.04
C GLU A 127 -27.29 1.35 3.18
N GLY A 128 -28.06 0.38 3.70
CA GLY A 128 -28.24 -0.93 3.04
C GLY A 128 -27.02 -1.85 3.07
N VAL A 129 -26.01 -1.53 3.87
CA VAL A 129 -24.85 -2.38 4.12
C VAL A 129 -25.08 -3.18 5.41
N PRO A 130 -24.86 -4.52 5.43
CA PRO A 130 -24.97 -5.29 6.67
C PRO A 130 -24.00 -4.80 7.74
N GLY A 131 -24.47 -4.64 8.97
CA GLY A 131 -23.64 -4.26 10.10
C GLY A 131 -24.36 -3.36 11.09
N GLU A 132 -23.67 -3.04 12.18
CA GLU A 132 -24.17 -2.15 13.23
C GLU A 132 -23.99 -0.68 12.82
N PRO A 133 -25.05 0.15 12.71
CA PRO A 133 -24.94 1.55 12.38
C PRO A 133 -24.02 2.28 13.38
N THR A 134 -23.04 2.98 12.88
CA THR A 134 -22.01 3.64 13.70
C THR A 134 -21.73 5.04 13.19
N LEU A 135 -21.74 6.01 14.11
CA LEU A 135 -21.31 7.38 13.83
C LEU A 135 -19.80 7.49 13.97
N TYR A 136 -19.15 7.90 12.90
CA TYR A 136 -17.74 8.26 12.89
C TYR A 136 -17.59 9.77 12.95
N MET A 137 -16.79 10.25 13.87
CA MET A 137 -16.53 11.68 14.03
C MET A 137 -15.12 11.94 14.54
N GLY A 138 -14.58 13.09 14.15
CA GLY A 138 -13.24 13.48 14.58
C GLY A 138 -12.86 14.86 14.10
N ARG A 139 -11.58 15.18 14.26
CA ARG A 139 -10.99 16.46 13.89
C ARG A 139 -9.64 16.24 13.22
N VAL A 140 -9.41 16.96 12.13
CA VAL A 140 -8.13 17.00 11.44
C VAL A 140 -7.41 18.30 11.80
N THR A 141 -6.17 18.17 12.25
CA THR A 141 -5.31 19.30 12.60
C THR A 141 -3.92 19.12 11.98
N ASP A 142 -3.17 20.22 11.86
CA ASP A 142 -1.73 20.12 11.67
C ASP A 142 -1.01 19.68 12.97
N CYS A 143 0.32 19.55 12.89
CA CYS A 143 1.14 19.12 14.03
C CYS A 143 1.21 20.18 15.16
N ASP A 144 0.77 21.40 14.92
CA ASP A 144 0.67 22.47 15.92
C ASP A 144 -0.73 22.53 16.55
N GLY A 145 -1.63 21.62 16.18
CA GLY A 145 -3.01 21.54 16.68
C GLY A 145 -3.97 22.49 16.00
N LYS A 146 -3.55 23.21 14.96
CA LYS A 146 -4.41 24.12 14.21
C LYS A 146 -5.36 23.32 13.31
N PRO A 147 -6.66 23.66 13.28
CA PRO A 147 -7.62 22.99 12.42
C PRO A 147 -7.26 23.07 10.94
N LEU A 148 -7.45 21.97 10.23
CA LEU A 148 -7.34 21.91 8.78
C LEU A 148 -8.73 21.91 8.17
N ALA A 149 -9.21 23.09 7.78
CA ALA A 149 -10.48 23.26 7.08
C ALA A 149 -10.38 22.76 5.63
N GLY A 150 -11.42 22.09 5.14
CA GLY A 150 -11.48 21.58 3.78
C GLY A 150 -10.56 20.37 3.50
N ALA A 151 -9.95 19.78 4.53
CA ALA A 151 -9.19 18.55 4.37
C ALA A 151 -10.10 17.43 3.83
N LEU A 152 -9.65 16.75 2.79
CA LEU A 152 -10.41 15.66 2.19
C LEU A 152 -10.12 14.35 2.93
N LEU A 153 -11.18 13.73 3.44
CA LEU A 153 -11.17 12.36 3.94
C LEU A 153 -11.73 11.47 2.84
N ASP A 154 -10.98 10.44 2.47
CA ASP A 154 -11.45 9.36 1.61
C ASP A 154 -11.65 8.13 2.50
N VAL A 155 -12.88 7.61 2.54
CA VAL A 155 -13.28 6.57 3.50
C VAL A 155 -13.78 5.35 2.74
N TRP A 156 -13.28 4.19 3.14
CA TRP A 156 -13.80 2.89 2.67
C TRP A 156 -13.67 1.86 3.79
N SER A 157 -14.63 0.93 3.84
CA SER A 157 -14.59 -0.15 4.82
C SER A 157 -15.24 -1.42 4.28
N GLY A 158 -14.92 -2.55 4.90
CA GLY A 158 -15.74 -3.76 4.76
C GLY A 158 -17.08 -3.62 5.47
N ASP A 159 -18.01 -4.50 5.16
CA ASP A 159 -19.30 -4.60 5.84
C ASP A 159 -19.20 -5.32 7.19
N GLY A 160 -20.33 -5.54 7.86
CA GLY A 160 -20.41 -6.27 9.12
C GLY A 160 -20.09 -7.76 9.01
N GLU A 161 -19.93 -8.29 7.80
CA GLU A 161 -19.47 -9.66 7.53
C GLU A 161 -17.99 -9.71 7.10
N GLY A 162 -17.29 -8.57 7.04
CA GLY A 162 -15.89 -8.45 6.66
C GLY A 162 -15.65 -8.48 5.15
N LYS A 163 -16.65 -8.12 4.35
CA LYS A 163 -16.54 -8.09 2.89
C LYS A 163 -16.59 -6.66 2.38
N TYR A 164 -15.73 -6.32 1.44
CA TYR A 164 -15.80 -5.06 0.70
C TYR A 164 -16.75 -5.19 -0.50
N ASP A 165 -17.33 -4.10 -0.92
CA ASP A 165 -18.26 -4.05 -2.06
C ASP A 165 -17.66 -4.64 -3.34
N VAL A 166 -16.37 -4.44 -3.59
CA VAL A 166 -15.62 -5.02 -4.73
C VAL A 166 -15.49 -6.55 -4.67
N GLN A 167 -15.72 -7.15 -3.52
CA GLN A 167 -15.73 -8.60 -3.35
C GLN A 167 -17.12 -9.21 -3.58
N LEU A 168 -18.17 -8.38 -3.47
CA LEU A 168 -19.55 -8.79 -3.59
C LEU A 168 -20.10 -8.65 -5.01
N SER A 169 -19.50 -7.80 -5.83
CA SER A 169 -19.91 -7.52 -7.20
C SER A 169 -18.71 -7.35 -8.13
N ALA A 170 -18.87 -7.70 -9.40
CA ALA A 170 -17.87 -7.44 -10.43
C ALA A 170 -17.64 -5.94 -10.68
N GLU A 171 -18.65 -5.12 -10.40
CA GLU A 171 -18.57 -3.66 -10.47
C GLU A 171 -18.70 -3.07 -9.06
N PRO A 172 -17.85 -2.09 -8.69
CA PRO A 172 -17.94 -1.42 -7.40
C PRO A 172 -19.28 -0.71 -7.26
N THR A 173 -19.99 -0.98 -6.17
CA THR A 173 -21.27 -0.32 -5.87
C THR A 173 -21.08 0.96 -5.07
N MET A 174 -19.83 1.32 -4.72
CA MET A 174 -19.46 2.44 -3.86
C MET A 174 -20.15 2.43 -2.49
N LYS A 175 -20.56 1.24 -2.02
CA LYS A 175 -21.13 1.05 -0.69
C LYS A 175 -20.04 1.06 0.38
N ALA A 176 -20.36 1.63 1.54
CA ALA A 176 -19.40 1.90 2.61
C ALA A 176 -18.16 2.68 2.12
N ARG A 177 -18.37 3.58 1.11
CA ARG A 177 -17.36 4.46 0.54
C ARG A 177 -17.89 5.88 0.43
N GLY A 178 -17.04 6.84 0.74
CA GLY A 178 -17.40 8.24 0.59
C GLY A 178 -16.25 9.17 0.85
N ARG A 179 -16.31 10.36 0.29
CA ARG A 179 -15.34 11.42 0.56
C ARG A 179 -16.02 12.57 1.27
N PHE A 180 -15.35 13.12 2.27
CA PHE A 180 -15.86 14.19 3.11
C PHE A 180 -14.82 15.30 3.24
N ARG A 181 -15.28 16.56 3.28
CA ARG A 181 -14.39 17.68 3.63
C ARG A 181 -14.67 18.14 5.05
N THR A 182 -13.61 18.38 5.78
CA THR A 182 -13.70 18.96 7.11
C THR A 182 -14.32 20.36 7.08
N ASP A 183 -15.03 20.72 8.14
CA ASP A 183 -15.58 22.07 8.34
C ASP A 183 -14.47 23.10 8.68
N ALA A 184 -14.87 24.34 8.99
CA ALA A 184 -13.96 25.42 9.33
C ALA A 184 -13.12 25.14 10.60
N GLU A 185 -13.62 24.32 11.49
CA GLU A 185 -12.97 23.88 12.72
C GLU A 185 -12.21 22.56 12.55
N GLY A 186 -12.06 22.08 11.31
CA GLY A 186 -11.38 20.83 11.00
C GLY A 186 -12.18 19.57 11.37
N ARG A 187 -13.47 19.68 11.72
CA ARG A 187 -14.28 18.54 12.16
C ARG A 187 -14.85 17.80 10.96
N TYR A 188 -15.05 16.48 11.14
CA TYR A 188 -15.79 15.61 10.24
C TYR A 188 -16.71 14.68 11.02
N TRP A 189 -17.81 14.27 10.41
CA TRP A 189 -18.69 13.23 10.90
C TRP A 189 -19.49 12.63 9.74
N PHE A 190 -19.72 11.33 9.83
CA PHE A 190 -20.54 10.57 8.88
C PHE A 190 -21.06 9.30 9.54
N TRP A 191 -22.13 8.76 9.01
CA TRP A 191 -22.63 7.46 9.40
C TRP A 191 -22.09 6.37 8.47
N SER A 192 -21.83 5.20 9.02
CA SER A 192 -21.48 3.97 8.33
C SER A 192 -21.85 2.79 9.21
N ILE A 193 -21.33 1.64 8.93
CA ILE A 193 -21.46 0.45 9.77
C ILE A 193 -20.17 0.21 10.54
N ARG A 194 -20.24 -0.54 11.64
CA ARG A 194 -19.08 -1.06 12.33
C ARG A 194 -18.49 -2.24 11.54
N PRO A 195 -17.30 -2.10 10.95
CA PRO A 195 -16.69 -3.21 10.23
C PRO A 195 -16.32 -4.33 11.17
N THR A 196 -16.44 -5.57 10.73
CA THR A 196 -15.89 -6.71 11.45
C THR A 196 -14.44 -6.97 11.04
N SER A 197 -13.74 -7.77 11.81
CA SER A 197 -12.37 -8.19 11.49
C SER A 197 -12.33 -8.95 10.17
N VAL A 198 -11.44 -8.53 9.27
CA VAL A 198 -11.23 -9.21 7.98
C VAL A 198 -10.21 -10.32 8.19
N SER A 199 -10.60 -11.56 7.91
CA SER A 199 -9.67 -12.67 7.87
C SER A 199 -8.96 -12.70 6.52
N TYR A 200 -7.65 -12.46 6.50
CA TYR A 200 -6.81 -12.56 5.29
C TYR A 200 -6.46 -14.01 4.93
N THR A 201 -7.36 -14.96 5.19
CA THR A 201 -7.17 -16.37 4.85
C THR A 201 -6.96 -16.64 3.35
N HIS A 202 -7.12 -15.61 2.50
CA HIS A 202 -6.87 -15.69 1.06
C HIS A 202 -5.48 -15.22 0.63
N LEU A 203 -4.64 -14.76 1.59
CA LEU A 203 -3.27 -14.30 1.36
C LEU A 203 -2.23 -15.38 1.64
N THR A 204 -2.62 -16.63 1.82
CA THR A 204 -1.67 -17.74 1.80
C THR A 204 -1.11 -17.84 0.40
N LEU A 205 0.20 -17.59 0.27
CA LEU A 205 0.95 -17.99 -0.93
C LEU A 205 0.59 -19.45 -1.22
N PRO A 206 0.26 -19.81 -2.47
CA PRO A 206 0.03 -21.21 -2.81
C PRO A 206 1.30 -21.98 -2.46
N THR A 207 1.29 -22.64 -1.32
CA THR A 207 2.26 -23.66 -0.96
C THR A 207 1.86 -24.93 -1.71
N ASN A 208 2.32 -25.04 -2.97
CA ASN A 208 2.58 -26.29 -3.69
C ASN A 208 3.25 -25.97 -5.03
#